data_06cfae94dd963d6bd3cfa3c9e4d85d4e
#
_entry.id   06cfae94dd963d6bd3cfa3c9e4d85d4e
#
_cell.length_a   1.000
_cell.length_b   1.000
_cell.length_c   1.000
_cell.angle_alpha   90.00
_cell.angle_beta   90.00
_cell.angle_gamma   90.00
#
_symmetry.space_group_name_H-M   'P 1'
#
loop_
_entity.id
_entity.type
_entity.pdbx_description
1 polymer ?
#
loop_
_entity_poly.entity_id
_entity_poly.type
_entity_poly.pdbx_seq_one_letter_code
_entity_poly.pdbx_strand_id
1 'polypeptide(L)'
;SIIGVKVAQVVLATVFTVVCYLVLKRWRIPYAAPVLVLLYSAYPMLVRVNLVKASAIALILFVILLVTLVERRYATAGVITVVYTMTHGGFFLAALLAAVVWCAEWVVRSVQQQRITWPKPTGLVTVVLGMAIGVLLNPYFPANISFLWAQFFQIGVVNYSDTIEVGAE
;
A
#
# COMPACT_ATOMS: atom_id res chain seq x y z
N SER A 1 22.70 -7.31 -15.62
CA SER A 1 23.06 -8.73 -15.50
C SER A 1 22.00 -9.45 -14.69
N ILE A 2 21.70 -10.70 -15.01
CA ILE A 2 20.74 -11.57 -14.32
C ILE A 2 21.06 -11.68 -12.82
N ILE A 3 22.33 -11.65 -12.47
CA ILE A 3 22.80 -11.69 -11.07
C ILE A 3 22.31 -10.44 -10.30
N GLY A 4 22.43 -9.26 -10.88
CA GLY A 4 21.96 -8.01 -10.23
C GLY A 4 20.46 -8.02 -9.94
N VAL A 5 19.66 -8.56 -10.84
CA VAL A 5 18.21 -8.72 -10.65
C VAL A 5 17.91 -9.67 -9.48
N LYS A 6 18.57 -10.82 -9.42
CA LYS A 6 18.40 -11.79 -8.32
C LYS A 6 18.84 -11.21 -6.98
N VAL A 7 19.96 -10.48 -6.94
CA VAL A 7 20.41 -9.81 -5.71
C VAL A 7 19.39 -8.78 -5.25
N ALA A 8 18.90 -7.91 -6.15
CA ALA A 8 17.87 -6.93 -5.81
C ALA A 8 16.59 -7.59 -5.28
N GLN A 9 16.17 -8.70 -5.87
CA GLN A 9 15.02 -9.49 -5.43
C GLN A 9 15.19 -9.99 -3.99
N VAL A 10 16.33 -10.63 -3.70
CA VAL A 10 16.62 -11.15 -2.36
C VAL A 10 16.67 -10.01 -1.34
N VAL A 11 17.31 -8.90 -1.68
CA VAL A 11 17.40 -7.72 -0.79
C VAL A 11 16.02 -7.18 -0.49
N LEU A 12 15.17 -6.94 -1.51
CA LEU A 12 13.82 -6.40 -1.31
C LEU A 12 12.93 -7.35 -0.52
N ALA A 13 12.97 -8.65 -0.78
CA ALA A 13 12.24 -9.65 -0.02
C ALA A 13 12.68 -9.70 1.44
N THR A 14 13.99 -9.62 1.68
CA THR A 14 14.55 -9.58 3.03
C THR A 14 14.12 -8.31 3.77
N VAL A 15 14.24 -7.15 3.15
CA VAL A 15 13.81 -5.88 3.76
C VAL A 15 12.33 -5.91 4.11
N PHE A 16 11.48 -6.39 3.19
CA PHE A 16 10.05 -6.53 3.45
C PHE A 16 9.78 -7.46 4.65
N THR A 17 10.44 -8.62 4.71
CA THR A 17 10.29 -9.58 5.82
C THR A 17 10.72 -8.97 7.15
N VAL A 18 11.86 -8.28 7.16
CA VAL A 18 12.36 -7.60 8.37
C VAL A 18 11.39 -6.51 8.82
N VAL A 19 10.86 -5.69 7.90
CA VAL A 19 9.89 -4.66 8.23
C VAL A 19 8.64 -5.27 8.84
N CYS A 20 8.07 -6.32 8.23
CA CYS A 20 6.90 -7.03 8.78
C CYS A 20 7.20 -7.61 10.16
N TYR A 21 8.35 -8.24 10.35
CA TYR A 21 8.76 -8.79 11.64
C TYR A 21 8.87 -7.72 12.72
N LEU A 22 9.52 -6.61 12.40
CA LEU A 22 9.68 -5.48 13.34
C LEU A 22 8.33 -4.87 13.73
N VAL A 23 7.39 -4.76 12.78
CA VAL A 23 6.03 -4.28 13.04
C VAL A 23 5.29 -5.23 13.99
N LEU A 24 5.32 -6.54 13.73
CA LEU A 24 4.69 -7.52 14.60
C LEU A 24 5.27 -7.48 16.02
N LYS A 25 6.60 -7.37 16.13
CA LYS A 25 7.28 -7.21 17.42
C LYS A 25 6.90 -5.91 18.13
N ARG A 26 6.86 -4.79 17.39
CA ARG A 26 6.48 -3.48 17.93
C ARG A 26 5.06 -3.51 18.52
N TRP A 27 4.13 -4.20 17.87
CA TRP A 27 2.76 -4.35 18.36
C TRP A 27 2.61 -5.50 19.36
N ARG A 28 3.73 -6.09 19.82
CA ARG A 28 3.75 -7.18 20.79
C ARG A 28 2.87 -8.36 20.39
N ILE A 29 2.76 -8.63 19.09
CA ILE A 29 2.01 -9.78 18.59
C ILE A 29 2.78 -11.04 18.93
N PRO A 30 2.20 -11.95 19.75
CA PRO A 30 2.82 -13.25 20.01
C PRO A 30 2.92 -14.04 18.69
N TYR A 31 3.91 -14.91 18.60
CA TYR A 31 4.09 -15.77 17.43
C TYR A 31 4.34 -15.03 16.11
N ALA A 32 5.12 -13.94 16.12
CA ALA A 32 5.45 -13.17 14.94
C ALA A 32 6.03 -14.04 13.79
N ALA A 33 6.84 -15.04 14.10
CA ALA A 33 7.40 -15.95 13.08
C ALA A 33 6.33 -16.82 12.40
N PRO A 34 5.45 -17.55 13.13
CA PRO A 34 4.31 -18.23 12.53
C PRO A 34 3.41 -17.33 11.67
N VAL A 35 3.15 -16.09 12.10
CA VAL A 35 2.35 -15.14 11.32
C VAL A 35 3.04 -14.81 10.00
N LEU A 36 4.36 -14.62 9.99
CA LEU A 36 5.13 -14.42 8.76
C LEU A 36 5.08 -15.64 7.84
N VAL A 37 5.21 -16.84 8.39
CA VAL A 37 5.09 -18.10 7.62
C VAL A 37 3.73 -18.17 6.95
N LEU A 38 2.64 -17.87 7.67
CA LEU A 38 1.29 -17.81 7.10
C LEU A 38 1.16 -16.75 6.01
N LEU A 39 1.75 -15.57 6.21
CA LEU A 39 1.74 -14.50 5.21
C LEU A 39 2.43 -14.96 3.91
N TYR A 40 3.56 -15.63 4.02
CA TYR A 40 4.32 -16.16 2.88
C TYR A 40 3.71 -17.44 2.26
N SER A 41 2.86 -18.17 2.96
CA SER A 41 2.14 -19.33 2.38
C SER A 41 1.06 -18.90 1.37
N ALA A 42 0.65 -17.65 1.39
CA ALA A 42 -0.27 -17.12 0.39
C ALA A 42 0.46 -16.94 -0.96
N TYR A 43 0.12 -17.76 -1.95
CA TYR A 43 0.73 -17.73 -3.29
C TYR A 43 0.80 -16.33 -3.92
N PRO A 44 -0.26 -15.49 -3.90
CA PRO A 44 -0.19 -14.14 -4.44
C PRO A 44 0.87 -13.27 -3.75
N MET A 45 1.11 -13.50 -2.46
CA MET A 45 2.10 -12.77 -1.68
C MET A 45 3.50 -13.19 -2.07
N LEU A 46 3.75 -14.49 -2.19
CA LEU A 46 5.02 -15.05 -2.67
C LEU A 46 5.39 -14.47 -4.03
N VAL A 47 4.46 -14.48 -4.98
CA VAL A 47 4.69 -13.93 -6.33
C VAL A 47 5.05 -12.45 -6.25
N ARG A 48 4.30 -11.65 -5.51
CA ARG A 48 4.50 -10.19 -5.44
C ARG A 48 5.82 -9.79 -4.78
N VAL A 49 6.22 -10.48 -3.72
CA VAL A 49 7.49 -10.22 -3.02
C VAL A 49 8.69 -10.64 -3.89
N ASN A 50 8.53 -11.68 -4.71
CA ASN A 50 9.57 -12.18 -5.59
C ASN A 50 9.66 -11.44 -6.94
N LEU A 51 8.74 -10.55 -7.27
CA LEU A 51 8.84 -9.70 -8.45
C LEU A 51 9.78 -8.52 -8.18
N VAL A 52 10.86 -8.42 -8.96
CA VAL A 52 11.73 -7.22 -8.97
C VAL A 52 11.04 -6.12 -9.76
N LYS A 53 10.04 -5.53 -9.14
CA LYS A 53 9.29 -4.40 -9.68
C LYS A 53 9.08 -3.37 -8.56
N ALA A 54 8.62 -2.20 -8.93
CA ALA A 54 8.17 -1.17 -7.99
C ALA A 54 7.14 -1.69 -6.95
N SER A 55 6.47 -2.82 -7.24
CA SER A 55 5.53 -3.47 -6.34
C SER A 55 6.14 -3.93 -5.01
N ALA A 56 7.40 -4.38 -4.96
CA ALA A 56 8.05 -4.78 -3.72
C ALA A 56 8.30 -3.58 -2.79
N ILE A 57 8.77 -2.46 -3.37
CA ILE A 57 8.94 -1.19 -2.64
C ILE A 57 7.58 -0.67 -2.18
N ALA A 58 6.56 -0.75 -3.05
CA ALA A 58 5.21 -0.35 -2.72
C ALA A 58 4.64 -1.14 -1.53
N LEU A 59 4.88 -2.45 -1.43
CA LEU A 59 4.46 -3.25 -0.28
C LEU A 59 5.14 -2.81 1.01
N ILE A 60 6.44 -2.49 0.98
CA ILE A 60 7.17 -1.97 2.15
C ILE A 60 6.54 -0.64 2.59
N LEU A 61 6.36 0.29 1.66
CA LEU A 61 5.75 1.59 1.95
C LEU A 61 4.32 1.45 2.48
N PHE A 62 3.55 0.49 1.95
CA PHE A 62 2.19 0.21 2.38
C PHE A 62 2.13 -0.29 3.83
N VAL A 63 3.05 -1.17 4.23
CA VAL A 63 3.16 -1.63 5.62
C VAL A 63 3.56 -0.48 6.54
N ILE A 64 4.53 0.36 6.14
CA ILE A 64 4.94 1.52 6.92
C ILE A 64 3.79 2.54 7.02
N LEU A 65 3.02 2.74 5.95
CA LEU A 65 1.83 3.60 5.96
C LEU A 65 0.79 3.08 6.95
N LEU A 66 0.50 1.78 6.95
CA LEU A 66 -0.40 1.16 7.93
C LEU A 66 0.04 1.48 9.37
N VAL A 67 1.33 1.27 9.68
CA VAL A 67 1.87 1.55 11.01
C VAL A 67 1.70 3.01 11.40
N THR A 68 2.04 3.93 10.49
CA THR A 68 1.95 5.37 10.77
C THR A 68 0.52 5.85 10.95
N LEU A 69 -0.45 5.27 10.24
CA LEU A 69 -1.88 5.55 10.42
C LEU A 69 -2.38 5.04 11.76
N VAL A 70 -2.07 3.78 12.12
CA VAL A 70 -2.48 3.17 13.39
C VAL A 70 -1.86 3.92 14.59
N GLU A 71 -0.61 4.35 14.46
CA GLU A 71 0.10 5.13 15.49
C GLU A 71 -0.25 6.63 15.47
N ARG A 72 -1.16 7.05 14.57
CA ARG A 72 -1.60 8.45 14.42
C ARG A 72 -0.47 9.42 14.08
N ARG A 73 0.58 8.95 13.42
CA ARG A 73 1.69 9.76 12.91
C ARG A 73 1.33 10.35 11.55
N TYR A 74 0.32 11.19 11.52
CA TYR A 74 -0.30 11.64 10.26
C TYR A 74 0.67 12.39 9.34
N ALA A 75 1.57 13.23 9.87
CA ALA A 75 2.57 13.92 9.05
C ALA A 75 3.48 12.92 8.31
N THR A 76 3.98 11.90 9.01
CA THR A 76 4.78 10.82 8.42
C THR A 76 3.97 10.02 7.41
N ALA A 77 2.69 9.71 7.72
CA ALA A 77 1.79 9.03 6.79
C ALA A 77 1.62 9.82 5.48
N GLY A 78 1.48 11.15 5.57
CA GLY A 78 1.41 12.03 4.39
C GLY A 78 2.67 11.94 3.52
N VAL A 79 3.86 12.06 4.12
CA VAL A 79 5.14 11.94 3.39
C VAL A 79 5.28 10.57 2.72
N ILE A 80 4.97 9.49 3.44
CA ILE A 80 5.02 8.13 2.89
C ILE A 80 4.04 7.98 1.74
N THR A 81 2.84 8.58 1.84
CA THR A 81 1.85 8.54 0.76
C THR A 81 2.34 9.28 -0.48
N VAL A 82 3.01 10.42 -0.35
CA VAL A 82 3.64 11.12 -1.50
C VAL A 82 4.60 10.16 -2.22
N VAL A 83 5.54 9.57 -1.48
CA VAL A 83 6.53 8.63 -2.06
C VAL A 83 5.84 7.40 -2.69
N TYR A 84 4.84 6.84 -2.00
CA TYR A 84 4.07 5.70 -2.50
C TYR A 84 3.37 6.04 -3.83
N THR A 85 2.75 7.20 -3.93
CA THR A 85 2.06 7.68 -5.15
C THR A 85 3.02 7.87 -6.32
N MET A 86 4.24 8.34 -6.05
CA MET A 86 5.26 8.50 -7.08
C MET A 86 5.85 7.18 -7.58
N THR A 87 5.81 6.13 -6.74
CA THR A 87 6.45 4.83 -7.04
C THR A 87 5.50 3.78 -7.56
N HIS A 88 4.18 3.92 -7.36
CA HIS A 88 3.23 2.85 -7.67
C HIS A 88 1.92 3.36 -8.26
N GLY A 89 1.54 2.83 -9.44
CA GLY A 89 0.28 3.20 -10.10
C GLY A 89 -0.99 2.84 -9.31
N GLY A 90 -0.91 1.84 -8.42
CA GLY A 90 -2.01 1.45 -7.52
C GLY A 90 -2.14 2.30 -6.24
N PHE A 91 -1.72 3.55 -6.27
CA PHE A 91 -1.66 4.44 -5.09
C PHE A 91 -3.02 4.68 -4.40
N PHE A 92 -4.14 4.50 -5.11
CA PHE A 92 -5.48 4.55 -4.51
C PHE A 92 -5.68 3.56 -3.36
N LEU A 93 -4.89 2.47 -3.30
CA LEU A 93 -4.88 1.54 -2.19
C LEU A 93 -4.49 2.22 -0.88
N ALA A 94 -3.72 3.30 -0.92
CA ALA A 94 -3.40 4.10 0.27
C ALA A 94 -4.66 4.76 0.86
N ALA A 95 -5.53 5.32 0.01
CA ALA A 95 -6.80 5.89 0.47
C ALA A 95 -7.74 4.80 1.01
N LEU A 96 -7.81 3.64 0.35
CA LEU A 96 -8.57 2.50 0.84
C LEU A 96 -8.07 2.03 2.21
N LEU A 97 -6.75 1.92 2.37
CA LEU A 97 -6.14 1.56 3.65
C LEU A 97 -6.51 2.58 4.75
N ALA A 98 -6.40 3.88 4.45
CA ALA A 98 -6.75 4.92 5.39
C ALA A 98 -8.25 4.88 5.77
N ALA A 99 -9.12 4.59 4.81
CA ALA A 99 -10.54 4.41 5.05
C ALA A 99 -10.82 3.19 5.94
N VAL A 100 -10.16 2.06 5.68
CA VAL A 100 -10.28 0.84 6.51
C VAL A 100 -9.81 1.11 7.94
N VAL A 101 -8.67 1.77 8.13
CA VAL A 101 -8.16 2.13 9.47
C VAL A 101 -9.15 3.07 10.18
N TRP A 102 -9.68 4.06 9.46
CA TRP A 102 -10.67 4.99 10.02
C TRP A 102 -11.97 4.28 10.41
N CYS A 103 -12.49 3.38 9.56
CA CYS A 103 -13.66 2.56 9.87
C CYS A 103 -13.41 1.63 11.06
N ALA A 104 -12.25 0.99 11.13
CA ALA A 104 -11.88 0.14 12.27
C ALA A 104 -11.83 0.95 13.57
N GLU A 105 -11.25 2.14 13.54
CA GLU A 105 -11.23 3.04 14.70
C GLU A 105 -12.65 3.47 15.11
N TRP A 106 -13.52 3.75 14.14
CA TRP A 106 -14.93 4.05 14.39
C TRP A 106 -15.65 2.91 15.09
N VAL A 107 -15.51 1.67 14.59
CA VAL A 107 -16.12 0.48 15.20
C VAL A 107 -15.62 0.29 16.62
N VAL A 108 -14.30 0.30 16.83
CA VAL A 108 -13.70 0.08 18.16
C VAL A 108 -14.18 1.14 19.16
N ARG A 109 -14.17 2.41 18.78
CA ARG A 109 -14.65 3.50 19.67
C ARG A 109 -16.13 3.37 19.98
N SER A 110 -16.97 3.06 18.98
CA SER A 110 -18.41 2.92 19.15
C SER A 110 -18.75 1.78 20.10
N VAL A 111 -18.06 0.65 19.97
CA VAL A 111 -18.22 -0.50 20.87
C VAL A 111 -17.77 -0.16 22.29
N GLN A 112 -16.57 0.45 22.45
CA GLN A 112 -16.03 0.79 23.78
C GLN A 112 -16.88 1.83 24.51
N GLN A 113 -17.44 2.81 23.78
CA GLN A 113 -18.24 3.88 24.37
C GLN A 113 -19.75 3.57 24.40
N GLN A 114 -20.18 2.43 23.88
CA GLN A 114 -21.58 2.01 23.76
C GLN A 114 -22.45 3.09 23.07
N ARG A 115 -21.86 3.88 22.20
CA ARG A 115 -22.53 4.93 21.42
C ARG A 115 -21.80 5.15 20.09
N ILE A 116 -22.51 5.61 19.08
CA ILE A 116 -21.92 5.97 17.78
C ILE A 116 -20.99 7.18 17.98
N THR A 117 -19.68 6.96 17.77
CA THR A 117 -18.66 7.99 17.94
C THR A 117 -17.75 8.02 16.72
N TRP A 118 -17.87 9.07 15.93
CA TRP A 118 -17.06 9.25 14.73
C TRP A 118 -15.64 9.72 15.08
N PRO A 119 -14.59 9.00 14.64
CA PRO A 119 -13.22 9.50 14.79
C PRO A 119 -12.97 10.65 13.81
N LYS A 120 -12.02 11.52 14.15
CA LYS A 120 -11.59 12.58 13.23
C LYS A 120 -10.96 11.96 11.98
N PRO A 121 -11.34 12.37 10.75
CA PRO A 121 -10.81 11.80 9.51
C PRO A 121 -9.40 12.31 9.15
N THR A 122 -8.62 12.76 10.13
CA THR A 122 -7.32 13.40 9.91
C THR A 122 -6.38 12.51 9.12
N GLY A 123 -6.31 11.20 9.42
CA GLY A 123 -5.48 10.25 8.68
C GLY A 123 -5.91 10.12 7.23
N LEU A 124 -7.21 10.01 6.97
CA LEU A 124 -7.75 9.93 5.61
C LEU A 124 -7.45 11.21 4.81
N VAL A 125 -7.72 12.37 5.41
CA VAL A 125 -7.44 13.66 4.77
C VAL A 125 -5.96 13.81 4.45
N THR A 126 -5.07 13.45 5.37
CA THR A 126 -3.62 13.53 5.15
C THR A 126 -3.15 12.61 4.02
N VAL A 127 -3.71 11.40 3.93
CA VAL A 127 -3.41 10.46 2.84
C VAL A 127 -3.89 11.02 1.50
N VAL A 128 -5.12 11.53 1.42
CA VAL A 128 -5.66 12.13 0.19
C VAL A 128 -4.81 13.32 -0.26
N LEU A 129 -4.41 14.20 0.66
CA LEU A 129 -3.51 15.31 0.36
C LEU A 129 -2.14 14.81 -0.10
N GLY A 130 -1.57 13.80 0.55
CA GLY A 130 -0.32 13.16 0.14
C GLY A 130 -0.40 12.57 -1.27
N MET A 131 -1.51 11.94 -1.63
CA MET A 131 -1.76 11.44 -2.98
C MET A 131 -1.81 12.59 -4.00
N ALA A 132 -2.54 13.66 -3.72
CA ALA A 132 -2.63 14.81 -4.61
C ALA A 132 -1.23 15.44 -4.84
N ILE A 133 -0.48 15.64 -3.77
CA ILE A 133 0.90 16.16 -3.85
C ILE A 133 1.79 15.18 -4.66
N GLY A 134 1.70 13.89 -4.41
CA GLY A 134 2.49 12.87 -5.13
C GLY A 134 2.19 12.82 -6.63
N VAL A 135 0.93 13.02 -7.03
CA VAL A 135 0.54 13.14 -8.45
C VAL A 135 1.14 14.40 -9.09
N LEU A 136 1.09 15.54 -8.38
CA LEU A 136 1.61 16.81 -8.89
C LEU A 136 3.14 16.82 -8.97
N LEU A 137 3.82 16.21 -7.99
CA LEU A 137 5.28 16.13 -7.95
C LEU A 137 5.85 15.04 -8.85
N ASN A 138 5.00 14.21 -9.45
CA ASN A 138 5.45 13.14 -10.33
C ASN A 138 6.18 13.74 -11.55
N PRO A 139 7.40 13.26 -11.89
CA PRO A 139 8.16 13.77 -13.04
C PRO A 139 7.44 13.69 -14.38
N TYR A 140 6.42 12.83 -14.48
CA TYR A 140 5.59 12.66 -15.67
C TYR A 140 4.32 13.52 -15.67
N PHE A 141 4.17 14.45 -14.71
CA PHE A 141 3.03 15.37 -14.70
C PHE A 141 3.11 16.35 -15.90
N PRO A 142 2.01 16.62 -16.63
CA PRO A 142 0.63 16.14 -16.43
C PRO A 142 0.29 14.82 -17.15
N ALA A 143 1.20 14.22 -17.91
CA ALA A 143 0.95 12.99 -18.70
C ALA A 143 0.57 11.78 -17.82
N ASN A 144 1.01 11.76 -16.56
CA ASN A 144 0.62 10.73 -15.60
C ASN A 144 -0.89 10.71 -15.33
N ILE A 145 -1.60 11.84 -15.47
CA ILE A 145 -3.06 11.90 -15.28
C ILE A 145 -3.79 11.10 -16.36
N SER A 146 -3.39 11.25 -17.63
CA SER A 146 -3.99 10.47 -18.71
C SER A 146 -3.69 8.99 -18.60
N PHE A 147 -2.48 8.62 -18.16
CA PHE A 147 -2.11 7.24 -17.87
C PHE A 147 -2.96 6.65 -16.73
N LEU A 148 -3.14 7.40 -15.65
CA LEU A 148 -3.98 6.96 -14.52
C LEU A 148 -5.44 6.79 -14.96
N TRP A 149 -5.96 7.71 -15.76
CA TRP A 149 -7.30 7.58 -16.33
C TRP A 149 -7.44 6.30 -17.16
N ALA A 150 -6.49 6.04 -18.07
CA ALA A 150 -6.50 4.82 -18.86
C ALA A 150 -6.40 3.56 -17.99
N GLN A 151 -5.53 3.58 -16.99
CA GLN A 151 -5.35 2.44 -16.07
C GLN A 151 -6.62 2.14 -15.24
N PHE A 152 -7.32 3.18 -14.76
CA PHE A 152 -8.52 3.00 -13.96
C PHE A 152 -9.73 2.63 -14.81
N PHE A 153 -10.00 3.38 -15.86
CA PHE A 153 -11.25 3.28 -16.59
C PHE A 153 -11.16 2.35 -17.80
N GLN A 154 -10.04 2.32 -18.51
CA GLN A 154 -9.91 1.47 -19.68
C GLN A 154 -9.44 0.05 -19.33
N ILE A 155 -8.45 -0.09 -18.45
CA ILE A 155 -7.91 -1.41 -18.08
C ILE A 155 -8.68 -2.01 -16.92
N GLY A 156 -9.03 -1.22 -15.89
CA GLY A 156 -9.68 -1.71 -14.68
C GLY A 156 -11.16 -1.98 -14.82
N VAL A 157 -11.89 -1.20 -15.62
CA VAL A 157 -13.36 -1.28 -15.76
C VAL A 157 -13.78 -1.89 -17.08
N VAL A 158 -13.17 -1.50 -18.20
CA VAL A 158 -13.56 -1.91 -19.55
C VAL A 158 -12.99 -3.28 -19.92
N ASN A 159 -11.85 -3.69 -19.35
CA ASN A 159 -11.26 -5.01 -19.60
C ASN A 159 -12.10 -6.19 -19.05
N TYR A 160 -13.19 -5.90 -18.33
CA TYR A 160 -14.19 -6.88 -17.93
C TYR A 160 -15.18 -7.22 -19.07
N SER A 161 -15.14 -6.48 -20.16
CA SER A 161 -15.97 -6.71 -21.35
C SER A 161 -15.10 -7.21 -22.50
N ASP A 162 -14.68 -8.45 -22.50
CA ASP A 162 -14.13 -9.31 -23.60
C ASP A 162 -13.59 -8.68 -24.91
N THR A 163 -13.26 -7.40 -24.96
CA THR A 163 -12.94 -6.66 -26.18
C THR A 163 -11.51 -6.17 -26.31
N ILE A 164 -10.66 -6.42 -25.31
CA ILE A 164 -9.23 -6.13 -25.45
C ILE A 164 -8.48 -7.45 -25.29
N GLU A 165 -8.11 -8.08 -26.39
CA GLU A 165 -7.00 -9.01 -26.42
C GLU A 165 -5.77 -8.25 -25.92
N VAL A 166 -5.43 -8.44 -24.66
CA VAL A 166 -4.10 -8.04 -24.16
C VAL A 166 -3.13 -8.94 -24.88
N GLY A 167 -2.48 -8.40 -25.90
CA GLY A 167 -1.53 -9.13 -26.72
C GLY A 167 -0.57 -9.91 -25.83
N ALA A 168 -0.60 -11.22 -25.99
CA ALA A 168 0.43 -12.09 -25.52
C ALA A 168 1.65 -11.87 -26.43
N GLU A 169 2.53 -10.94 -26.06
CA GLU A 169 3.90 -10.87 -26.55
C GLU A 169 4.87 -11.22 -25.42
#